data_dba22499884f3a78e6301264c8555b4e
#
_entry.id   dba22499884f3a78e6301264c8555b4e
#
_cell.length_a   1.000
_cell.length_b   1.000
_cell.length_c   1.000
_cell.angle_alpha   90.00
_cell.angle_beta   90.00
_cell.angle_gamma   90.00
#
_symmetry.space_group_name_H-M   'P 1'
#
loop_
_entity.id
_entity.type
_entity.pdbx_description
1 polymer ?
#
loop_
_entity_poly.entity_id
_entity_poly.type
_entity_poly.pdbx_seq_one_letter_code
_entity_poly.pdbx_strand_id
1 'polypeptide(L)'
;MTELPDGPLRQSDIAIRLNTAKADALEPVLKERFPEIEVTRAPLKTARKLRILVTFHTPDDEDLSGYQWVHSIGAGVDAICKRLEGAANVPLVTRTTGRMGEQIGEYCAAYTLAHLQKMAVRRALQVSEDWDRERAAPAYLFETRIGVIGTGSIGSGVTRALSALGGKVTGFSRSGRPSGGFETVKRLDELQAGDRLDVLVAALPFTEETDGALNTEVFAALQGGLFINVGRGATLDEAALRRALEAGQVSHAVLDVFRDEPLEKGHWLWKHDQVTITPHVSGLTLDEDGAYRLAELLDGVLAGDWPAPDVDVRRGY
;
A
#
# COMPACT_ATOMS: atom_id res chain seq x y z
N MET A 1 -8.95 21.70 11.12
CA MET A 1 -9.86 20.55 10.93
C MET A 1 -11.27 21.10 10.85
N THR A 2 -12.09 20.54 9.98
CA THR A 2 -13.53 20.83 9.95
C THR A 2 -14.13 20.47 11.29
N GLU A 3 -14.97 21.33 11.85
CA GLU A 3 -15.69 21.02 13.10
C GLU A 3 -16.61 19.82 12.83
N LEU A 4 -16.42 18.77 13.63
CA LEU A 4 -17.33 17.63 13.65
C LEU A 4 -18.59 18.02 14.45
N PRO A 5 -19.76 17.47 14.09
CA PRO A 5 -20.98 17.78 14.82
C PRO A 5 -20.87 17.43 16.31
N ASP A 6 -21.31 18.36 17.17
CA ASP A 6 -21.37 18.13 18.61
C ASP A 6 -22.56 17.25 19.00
N GLY A 7 -22.35 16.38 19.99
CA GLY A 7 -23.39 15.53 20.60
C GLY A 7 -23.76 14.29 19.78
N PRO A 8 -24.71 13.50 20.29
CA PRO A 8 -25.11 12.24 19.64
C PRO A 8 -25.81 12.50 18.32
N LEU A 9 -25.39 11.79 17.26
CA LEU A 9 -26.00 11.83 15.96
C LEU A 9 -27.07 10.73 15.81
N ARG A 10 -28.14 11.03 15.07
CA ARG A 10 -29.10 10.05 14.59
C ARG A 10 -28.74 9.68 13.15
N GLN A 11 -29.17 8.52 12.69
CA GLN A 11 -29.02 8.14 11.30
C GLN A 11 -29.57 9.22 10.33
N SER A 12 -30.71 9.83 10.67
CA SER A 12 -31.32 10.90 9.91
C SER A 12 -30.51 12.21 9.86
N ASP A 13 -29.46 12.37 10.66
CA ASP A 13 -28.53 13.50 10.61
C ASP A 13 -27.40 13.31 9.60
N ILE A 14 -27.26 12.11 8.99
CA ILE A 14 -26.11 11.68 8.18
C ILE A 14 -26.49 11.56 6.71
N ALA A 15 -25.60 12.03 5.83
CA ALA A 15 -25.67 11.79 4.39
C ALA A 15 -24.33 11.29 3.86
N ILE A 16 -24.39 10.29 2.98
CA ILE A 16 -23.21 9.64 2.38
C ILE A 16 -23.29 9.74 0.86
N ARG A 17 -22.24 10.28 0.25
CA ARG A 17 -22.01 10.17 -1.19
C ARG A 17 -21.06 9.01 -1.46
N LEU A 18 -21.46 8.07 -2.31
CA LEU A 18 -20.63 6.98 -2.82
C LEU A 18 -20.07 7.35 -4.20
N ASN A 19 -18.85 7.87 -4.24
CA ASN A 19 -18.11 8.17 -5.48
C ASN A 19 -17.02 7.12 -5.70
N THR A 20 -17.41 5.88 -5.92
CA THR A 20 -16.50 4.74 -6.05
C THR A 20 -17.11 3.68 -6.97
N ALA A 21 -16.24 2.93 -7.68
CA ALA A 21 -16.64 1.76 -8.44
C ALA A 21 -17.23 0.63 -7.56
N LYS A 22 -16.99 0.69 -6.24
CA LYS A 22 -17.52 -0.27 -5.25
C LYS A 22 -18.92 0.09 -4.75
N ALA A 23 -19.57 1.13 -5.29
CA ALA A 23 -20.86 1.59 -4.82
C ALA A 23 -21.94 0.51 -4.84
N ASP A 24 -21.93 -0.39 -5.84
CA ASP A 24 -22.89 -1.50 -5.96
C ASP A 24 -22.77 -2.50 -4.79
N ALA A 25 -21.59 -2.67 -4.22
CA ALA A 25 -21.38 -3.54 -3.06
C ALA A 25 -21.66 -2.83 -1.72
N LEU A 26 -21.32 -1.54 -1.62
CA LEU A 26 -21.48 -0.78 -0.37
C LEU A 26 -22.91 -0.35 -0.11
N GLU A 27 -23.61 0.11 -1.13
CA GLU A 27 -24.93 0.74 -0.99
C GLU A 27 -25.99 -0.19 -0.34
N PRO A 28 -26.11 -1.48 -0.74
CA PRO A 28 -27.03 -2.40 -0.08
C PRO A 28 -26.75 -2.60 1.40
N VAL A 29 -25.46 -2.80 1.77
CA VAL A 29 -25.04 -3.01 3.15
C VAL A 29 -25.36 -1.78 4.01
N LEU A 30 -25.07 -0.58 3.50
CA LEU A 30 -25.36 0.66 4.21
C LEU A 30 -26.87 0.89 4.39
N LYS A 31 -27.69 0.64 3.36
CA LYS A 31 -29.14 0.81 3.42
C LYS A 31 -29.82 -0.20 4.35
N GLU A 32 -29.32 -1.44 4.40
CA GLU A 32 -29.83 -2.47 5.30
C GLU A 32 -29.51 -2.13 6.75
N ARG A 33 -28.25 -1.76 7.05
CA ARG A 33 -27.80 -1.51 8.42
C ARG A 33 -28.22 -0.14 8.97
N PHE A 34 -28.33 0.85 8.08
CA PHE A 34 -28.60 2.25 8.43
C PHE A 34 -29.72 2.84 7.54
N PRO A 35 -30.98 2.39 7.69
CA PRO A 35 -32.06 2.72 6.75
C PRO A 35 -32.46 4.21 6.72
N GLU A 36 -32.12 5.01 7.74
CA GLU A 36 -32.42 6.45 7.79
C GLU A 36 -31.27 7.33 7.29
N ILE A 37 -30.08 6.75 7.03
CA ILE A 37 -28.97 7.49 6.40
C ILE A 37 -29.31 7.75 4.93
N GLU A 38 -29.12 8.99 4.51
CA GLU A 38 -29.24 9.33 3.09
C GLU A 38 -28.00 8.81 2.33
N VAL A 39 -28.17 7.80 1.48
CA VAL A 39 -27.08 7.25 0.66
C VAL A 39 -27.36 7.57 -0.81
N THR A 40 -26.43 8.25 -1.49
CA THR A 40 -26.55 8.65 -2.89
C THR A 40 -25.22 8.52 -3.64
N ARG A 41 -25.29 8.39 -4.96
CA ARG A 41 -24.11 8.46 -5.85
C ARG A 41 -23.91 9.86 -6.44
N ALA A 42 -24.97 10.68 -6.44
CA ALA A 42 -24.91 12.05 -6.89
C ALA A 42 -24.30 12.99 -5.83
N PRO A 43 -23.82 14.18 -6.21
CA PRO A 43 -23.40 15.21 -5.26
C PRO A 43 -24.49 15.51 -4.22
N LEU A 44 -24.07 15.64 -2.96
CA LEU A 44 -24.99 15.91 -1.86
C LEU A 44 -25.62 17.30 -1.98
N LYS A 45 -26.93 17.36 -1.95
CA LYS A 45 -27.73 18.61 -1.93
C LYS A 45 -28.54 18.66 -0.64
N THR A 46 -27.88 18.47 0.50
CA THR A 46 -28.56 18.30 1.78
C THR A 46 -27.94 19.19 2.85
N ALA A 47 -28.75 19.58 3.84
CA ALA A 47 -28.32 20.30 5.04
C ALA A 47 -28.10 19.35 6.24
N ARG A 48 -27.90 18.05 6.00
CA ARG A 48 -27.59 17.08 7.04
C ARG A 48 -26.35 17.50 7.85
N LYS A 49 -26.32 17.21 9.13
CA LYS A 49 -25.23 17.62 10.04
C LYS A 49 -23.89 16.99 9.70
N LEU A 50 -23.91 15.71 9.31
CA LEU A 50 -22.70 14.98 8.89
C LEU A 50 -22.82 14.57 7.43
N ARG A 51 -21.92 15.09 6.61
CA ARG A 51 -21.80 14.75 5.20
C ARG A 51 -20.50 14.00 4.97
N ILE A 52 -20.61 12.80 4.43
CA ILE A 52 -19.50 11.86 4.23
C ILE A 52 -19.30 11.64 2.74
N LEU A 53 -18.07 11.78 2.25
CA LEU A 53 -17.67 11.34 0.92
C LEU A 53 -16.92 10.02 1.05
N VAL A 54 -17.40 8.98 0.36
CA VAL A 54 -16.71 7.71 0.21
C VAL A 54 -16.14 7.64 -1.19
N THR A 55 -14.81 7.58 -1.31
CA THR A 55 -14.13 7.67 -2.62
C THR A 55 -12.79 6.97 -2.60
N PHE A 56 -12.27 6.63 -3.77
CA PHE A 56 -10.85 6.32 -3.97
C PHE A 56 -10.13 7.47 -4.67
N HIS A 57 -10.80 8.06 -5.68
CA HIS A 57 -10.34 9.25 -6.37
C HIS A 57 -11.35 10.37 -6.13
N THR A 58 -10.88 11.47 -5.57
CA THR A 58 -11.75 12.64 -5.34
C THR A 58 -12.25 13.19 -6.66
N PRO A 59 -13.56 13.52 -6.79
CA PRO A 59 -14.08 14.16 -7.98
C PRO A 59 -13.40 15.51 -8.21
N ASP A 60 -12.96 15.79 -9.43
CA ASP A 60 -12.23 17.02 -9.76
C ASP A 60 -13.09 18.30 -9.63
N ASP A 61 -14.38 18.16 -9.85
CA ASP A 61 -15.37 19.23 -9.87
C ASP A 61 -16.09 19.44 -8.53
N GLU A 62 -15.69 18.74 -7.47
CA GLU A 62 -16.35 18.81 -6.17
C GLU A 62 -15.52 19.52 -5.12
N ASP A 63 -16.16 20.44 -4.39
CA ASP A 63 -15.57 21.09 -3.23
C ASP A 63 -15.61 20.17 -1.99
N LEU A 64 -14.45 19.68 -1.60
CA LEU A 64 -14.31 18.82 -0.43
C LEU A 64 -14.57 19.53 0.89
N SER A 65 -14.54 20.88 0.92
CA SER A 65 -14.86 21.66 2.13
C SER A 65 -16.32 21.48 2.57
N GLY A 66 -17.17 21.00 1.66
CA GLY A 66 -18.54 20.63 1.92
C GLY A 66 -18.72 19.38 2.79
N TYR A 67 -17.69 18.58 3.02
CA TYR A 67 -17.74 17.34 3.79
C TYR A 67 -17.03 17.48 5.13
N GLN A 68 -17.59 16.88 6.16
CA GLN A 68 -16.95 16.76 7.46
C GLN A 68 -16.05 15.53 7.55
N TRP A 69 -16.34 14.52 6.71
CA TRP A 69 -15.60 13.26 6.69
C TRP A 69 -15.41 12.76 5.25
N VAL A 70 -14.16 12.39 4.91
CA VAL A 70 -13.81 11.71 3.67
C VAL A 70 -13.27 10.33 4.02
N HIS A 71 -13.87 9.28 3.47
CA HIS A 71 -13.44 7.91 3.65
C HIS A 71 -12.85 7.34 2.36
N SER A 72 -11.57 6.99 2.38
CA SER A 72 -10.94 6.25 1.28
C SER A 72 -11.37 4.79 1.32
N ILE A 73 -11.93 4.29 0.23
CA ILE A 73 -12.31 2.88 0.11
C ILE A 73 -11.10 1.94 -0.04
N GLY A 74 -9.90 2.45 -0.12
CA GLY A 74 -8.66 1.70 -0.20
C GLY A 74 -7.60 2.23 0.75
N ALA A 75 -6.44 1.57 0.82
CA ALA A 75 -5.33 1.96 1.68
C ALA A 75 -4.62 3.24 1.20
N GLY A 76 -4.61 3.49 -0.10
CA GLY A 76 -4.02 4.69 -0.69
C GLY A 76 -4.88 5.92 -0.44
N VAL A 77 -4.22 7.03 -0.11
CA VAL A 77 -4.86 8.32 0.21
C VAL A 77 -4.19 9.49 -0.49
N ASP A 78 -3.24 9.23 -1.36
CA ASP A 78 -2.40 10.24 -2.02
C ASP A 78 -3.25 11.30 -2.75
N ALA A 79 -4.25 10.87 -3.52
CA ALA A 79 -5.15 11.75 -4.26
C ALA A 79 -6.00 12.62 -3.33
N ILE A 80 -6.46 12.05 -2.19
CA ILE A 80 -7.23 12.78 -1.18
C ILE A 80 -6.33 13.82 -0.50
N CYS A 81 -5.14 13.43 -0.07
CA CYS A 81 -4.19 14.34 0.60
C CYS A 81 -3.79 15.49 -0.31
N LYS A 82 -3.45 15.19 -1.57
CA LYS A 82 -3.11 16.21 -2.57
C LYS A 82 -4.26 17.22 -2.80
N ARG A 83 -5.49 16.74 -2.81
CA ARG A 83 -6.68 17.58 -3.00
C ARG A 83 -6.99 18.46 -1.80
N LEU A 84 -6.59 18.04 -0.60
CA LEU A 84 -6.76 18.76 0.66
C LEU A 84 -5.56 19.63 1.04
N GLU A 85 -4.50 19.61 0.24
CA GLU A 85 -3.32 20.42 0.46
C GLU A 85 -3.69 21.92 0.43
N GLY A 86 -3.28 22.66 1.46
CA GLY A 86 -3.60 24.08 1.61
C GLY A 86 -5.05 24.41 1.93
N ALA A 87 -5.93 23.42 2.08
CA ALA A 87 -7.33 23.64 2.43
C ALA A 87 -7.44 24.27 3.83
N ALA A 88 -8.26 25.33 3.95
CA ALA A 88 -8.54 26.00 5.23
C ALA A 88 -9.24 25.06 6.22
N ASN A 89 -10.15 24.24 5.71
CA ASN A 89 -10.90 23.25 6.48
C ASN A 89 -10.59 21.85 5.95
N VAL A 90 -9.90 21.04 6.75
CA VAL A 90 -9.55 19.66 6.43
C VAL A 90 -10.58 18.73 7.09
N PRO A 91 -11.34 17.92 6.33
CA PRO A 91 -12.27 16.94 6.89
C PRO A 91 -11.51 15.86 7.67
N LEU A 92 -12.25 15.11 8.52
CA LEU A 92 -11.75 13.84 9.03
C LEU A 92 -11.43 12.92 7.84
N VAL A 93 -10.23 12.34 7.78
CA VAL A 93 -9.88 11.37 6.73
C VAL A 93 -9.64 10.00 7.37
N THR A 94 -10.37 9.01 6.88
CA THR A 94 -10.20 7.59 7.24
C THR A 94 -10.03 6.74 5.99
N ARG A 95 -9.58 5.50 6.16
CA ARG A 95 -9.35 4.58 5.03
C ARG A 95 -9.72 3.14 5.36
N THR A 96 -9.95 2.36 4.32
CA THR A 96 -10.06 0.91 4.41
C THR A 96 -8.71 0.29 4.08
N THR A 97 -8.14 -0.42 5.04
CA THR A 97 -6.95 -1.25 4.82
C THR A 97 -7.32 -2.74 4.78
N GLY A 98 -8.36 -3.15 5.50
CA GLY A 98 -8.86 -4.52 5.54
C GLY A 98 -7.74 -5.56 5.64
N ARG A 99 -7.84 -6.59 4.83
CA ARG A 99 -6.83 -7.65 4.71
C ARG A 99 -5.71 -7.36 3.69
N MET A 100 -5.56 -6.11 3.27
CA MET A 100 -4.56 -5.73 2.25
C MET A 100 -3.12 -6.09 2.66
N GLY A 101 -2.80 -5.94 3.96
CA GLY A 101 -1.49 -6.38 4.47
C GLY A 101 -1.24 -7.88 4.32
N GLU A 102 -2.28 -8.71 4.42
CA GLU A 102 -2.21 -10.15 4.21
C GLU A 102 -2.03 -10.48 2.72
N GLN A 103 -2.82 -9.87 1.85
CA GLN A 103 -2.74 -10.05 0.39
C GLN A 103 -1.34 -9.67 -0.13
N ILE A 104 -0.85 -8.50 0.25
CA ILE A 104 0.49 -8.04 -0.15
C ILE A 104 1.58 -8.92 0.47
N GLY A 105 1.35 -9.44 1.69
CA GLY A 105 2.22 -10.42 2.32
C GLY A 105 2.33 -11.72 1.50
N GLU A 106 1.21 -12.26 1.02
CA GLU A 106 1.16 -13.42 0.13
C GLU A 106 1.90 -13.15 -1.19
N TYR A 107 1.63 -11.98 -1.79
CA TYR A 107 2.30 -11.57 -3.02
C TYR A 107 3.83 -11.52 -2.83
N CYS A 108 4.32 -10.83 -1.81
CA CYS A 108 5.75 -10.74 -1.52
C CYS A 108 6.38 -12.10 -1.20
N ALA A 109 5.67 -12.96 -0.44
CA ALA A 109 6.14 -14.30 -0.13
C ALA A 109 6.23 -15.17 -1.39
N ALA A 110 5.26 -15.09 -2.30
CA ALA A 110 5.25 -15.84 -3.55
C ALA A 110 6.48 -15.49 -4.42
N TYR A 111 6.76 -14.21 -4.65
CA TYR A 111 7.92 -13.78 -5.46
C TYR A 111 9.24 -14.05 -4.75
N THR A 112 9.32 -13.87 -3.44
CA THR A 112 10.50 -14.19 -2.65
C THR A 112 10.83 -15.68 -2.74
N LEU A 113 9.85 -16.55 -2.52
CA LEU A 113 10.05 -17.99 -2.63
C LEU A 113 10.36 -18.42 -4.07
N ALA A 114 9.70 -17.86 -5.07
CA ALA A 114 9.98 -18.16 -6.48
C ALA A 114 11.44 -17.82 -6.84
N HIS A 115 11.94 -16.69 -6.36
CA HIS A 115 13.32 -16.26 -6.56
C HIS A 115 14.31 -17.19 -5.84
N LEU A 116 14.14 -17.41 -4.54
CA LEU A 116 15.04 -18.26 -3.73
C LEU A 116 15.05 -19.71 -4.21
N GLN A 117 13.90 -20.24 -4.64
CA GLN A 117 13.76 -21.57 -5.22
C GLN A 117 14.22 -21.64 -6.68
N LYS A 118 14.69 -20.52 -7.26
CA LYS A 118 15.17 -20.43 -8.66
C LYS A 118 14.17 -21.01 -9.67
N MET A 119 12.87 -20.70 -9.49
CA MET A 119 11.80 -21.32 -10.30
C MET A 119 11.97 -21.08 -11.79
N ALA A 120 12.43 -19.89 -12.21
CA ALA A 120 12.71 -19.58 -13.62
C ALA A 120 13.86 -20.44 -14.18
N VAL A 121 14.94 -20.59 -13.42
CA VAL A 121 16.09 -21.43 -13.82
C VAL A 121 15.65 -22.89 -13.95
N ARG A 122 14.92 -23.42 -12.98
CA ARG A 122 14.41 -24.80 -13.02
C ARG A 122 13.48 -25.03 -14.22
N ARG A 123 12.66 -24.03 -14.55
CA ARG A 123 11.81 -24.10 -15.75
C ARG A 123 12.65 -24.14 -17.03
N ALA A 124 13.69 -23.31 -17.11
CA ALA A 124 14.61 -23.33 -18.28
C ALA A 124 15.35 -24.66 -18.41
N LEU A 125 15.87 -25.20 -17.31
CA LEU A 125 16.53 -26.53 -17.30
C LEU A 125 15.57 -27.64 -17.73
N GLN A 126 14.32 -27.59 -17.30
CA GLN A 126 13.30 -28.56 -17.73
C GLN A 126 13.05 -28.49 -19.24
N VAL A 127 13.00 -27.28 -19.81
CA VAL A 127 12.78 -27.08 -21.25
C VAL A 127 13.97 -27.58 -22.08
N SER A 128 15.20 -27.40 -21.55
CA SER A 128 16.43 -27.90 -22.21
C SER A 128 16.78 -29.36 -21.89
N GLU A 129 15.94 -30.06 -21.10
CA GLU A 129 16.18 -31.44 -20.64
C GLU A 129 17.54 -31.59 -19.90
N ASP A 130 17.99 -30.53 -19.20
CA ASP A 130 19.25 -30.46 -18.51
C ASP A 130 19.07 -30.79 -17.01
N TRP A 131 19.78 -31.82 -16.52
CA TRP A 131 19.76 -32.28 -15.12
C TRP A 131 20.88 -31.63 -14.30
N ASP A 132 20.90 -30.29 -14.26
CA ASP A 132 21.93 -29.52 -13.55
C ASP A 132 21.47 -29.21 -12.10
N ARG A 133 21.97 -30.00 -11.14
CA ARG A 133 21.66 -29.84 -9.71
C ARG A 133 22.26 -28.59 -9.10
N GLU A 134 23.43 -28.16 -9.57
CA GLU A 134 24.13 -26.99 -9.03
C GLU A 134 23.40 -25.70 -9.41
N ARG A 135 23.05 -25.53 -10.69
CA ARG A 135 22.27 -24.39 -11.15
C ARG A 135 20.87 -24.36 -10.53
N ALA A 136 20.24 -25.53 -10.33
CA ALA A 136 18.91 -25.67 -9.76
C ALA A 136 18.89 -25.56 -8.21
N ALA A 137 20.05 -25.56 -7.52
CA ALA A 137 20.10 -25.53 -6.06
C ALA A 137 19.44 -24.27 -5.50
N PRO A 138 18.52 -24.38 -4.51
CA PRO A 138 17.84 -23.25 -3.91
C PRO A 138 18.73 -22.51 -2.91
N ALA A 139 18.35 -21.27 -2.61
CA ALA A 139 18.61 -20.62 -1.34
C ALA A 139 17.41 -20.82 -0.39
N TYR A 140 17.66 -20.69 0.91
CA TYR A 140 16.62 -20.94 1.91
C TYR A 140 16.25 -19.67 2.67
N LEU A 141 14.95 -19.49 2.90
CA LEU A 141 14.42 -18.28 3.53
C LEU A 141 14.98 -18.03 4.93
N PHE A 142 15.23 -19.09 5.71
CA PHE A 142 15.78 -19.02 7.06
C PHE A 142 17.27 -18.59 7.10
N GLU A 143 17.96 -18.59 5.96
CA GLU A 143 19.34 -18.09 5.79
C GLU A 143 19.36 -16.71 5.12
N THR A 144 18.19 -16.20 4.68
CA THR A 144 18.05 -15.00 3.87
C THR A 144 17.95 -13.77 4.75
N ARG A 145 18.70 -12.73 4.43
CA ARG A 145 18.60 -11.40 5.07
C ARG A 145 17.55 -10.59 4.33
N ILE A 146 16.46 -10.31 5.02
CA ILE A 146 15.29 -9.65 4.44
C ILE A 146 15.17 -8.26 5.05
N GLY A 147 15.09 -7.24 4.18
CA GLY A 147 14.73 -5.88 4.54
C GLY A 147 13.31 -5.52 4.09
N VAL A 148 12.57 -4.80 4.92
CA VAL A 148 11.28 -4.20 4.54
C VAL A 148 11.33 -2.70 4.85
N ILE A 149 11.24 -1.88 3.82
CA ILE A 149 11.16 -0.41 3.94
C ILE A 149 9.70 -0.02 4.06
N GLY A 150 9.35 0.64 5.19
CA GLY A 150 7.98 0.95 5.57
C GLY A 150 7.43 -0.08 6.57
N THR A 151 7.32 0.31 7.85
CA THR A 151 6.90 -0.57 8.96
C THR A 151 5.45 -0.34 9.39
N GLY A 152 4.63 0.22 8.50
CA GLY A 152 3.19 0.40 8.67
C GLY A 152 2.39 -0.90 8.52
N SER A 153 1.07 -0.80 8.36
CA SER A 153 0.16 -1.95 8.24
C SER A 153 0.57 -2.93 7.13
N ILE A 154 0.96 -2.41 5.95
CA ILE A 154 1.39 -3.22 4.81
C ILE A 154 2.72 -3.92 5.10
N GLY A 155 3.76 -3.17 5.49
CA GLY A 155 5.06 -3.77 5.82
C GLY A 155 4.99 -4.78 6.97
N SER A 156 4.12 -4.55 7.95
CA SER A 156 3.85 -5.54 9.01
C SER A 156 3.16 -6.79 8.47
N GLY A 157 2.27 -6.66 7.48
CA GLY A 157 1.65 -7.80 6.79
C GLY A 157 2.67 -8.64 6.05
N VAL A 158 3.54 -7.99 5.26
CA VAL A 158 4.67 -8.64 4.56
C VAL A 158 5.57 -9.36 5.54
N THR A 159 5.92 -8.69 6.64
CA THR A 159 6.79 -9.27 7.68
C THR A 159 6.16 -10.51 8.30
N ARG A 160 4.87 -10.46 8.66
CA ARG A 160 4.16 -11.63 9.20
C ARG A 160 4.19 -12.82 8.24
N ALA A 161 3.94 -12.59 6.94
CA ALA A 161 3.94 -13.65 5.94
C ALA A 161 5.32 -14.31 5.81
N LEU A 162 6.39 -13.51 5.70
CA LEU A 162 7.76 -14.01 5.57
C LEU A 162 8.25 -14.67 6.86
N SER A 163 7.92 -14.11 8.03
CA SER A 163 8.31 -14.67 9.33
C SER A 163 7.59 -15.99 9.64
N ALA A 164 6.32 -16.15 9.20
CA ALA A 164 5.61 -17.42 9.32
C ALA A 164 6.28 -18.57 8.55
N LEU A 165 7.06 -18.24 7.53
CA LEU A 165 7.87 -19.19 6.75
C LEU A 165 9.31 -19.33 7.28
N GLY A 166 9.64 -18.70 8.42
CA GLY A 166 10.96 -18.77 9.05
C GLY A 166 11.94 -17.66 8.65
N GLY A 167 11.49 -16.64 7.90
CA GLY A 167 12.31 -15.49 7.51
C GLY A 167 12.55 -14.54 8.69
N LYS A 168 13.77 -13.99 8.75
CA LYS A 168 14.16 -12.93 9.69
C LYS A 168 14.12 -11.59 9.00
N VAL A 169 13.22 -10.70 9.45
CA VAL A 169 12.93 -9.46 8.76
C VAL A 169 13.40 -8.25 9.58
N THR A 170 14.29 -7.45 8.98
CA THR A 170 14.66 -6.13 9.48
C THR A 170 13.78 -5.07 8.82
N GLY A 171 13.09 -4.28 9.65
CA GLY A 171 12.31 -3.14 9.18
C GLY A 171 13.16 -1.89 9.04
N PHE A 172 12.83 -1.06 8.06
CA PHE A 172 13.41 0.27 7.90
C PHE A 172 12.29 1.31 7.84
N SER A 173 12.37 2.33 8.68
CA SER A 173 11.36 3.40 8.75
C SER A 173 12.01 4.74 9.05
N ARG A 174 11.26 5.83 8.85
CA ARG A 174 11.75 7.17 9.17
C ARG A 174 12.17 7.31 10.64
N SER A 175 11.42 6.71 11.56
CA SER A 175 11.64 6.89 13.00
C SER A 175 12.54 5.84 13.64
N GLY A 176 12.74 4.68 13.00
CA GLY A 176 13.42 3.53 13.60
C GLY A 176 12.70 2.92 14.82
N ARG A 177 11.43 3.32 15.08
CA ARG A 177 10.70 2.81 16.25
C ARG A 177 10.34 1.34 16.07
N PRO A 178 10.46 0.52 17.11
CA PRO A 178 10.01 -0.87 17.08
C PRO A 178 8.57 -0.98 16.59
N SER A 179 8.31 -1.95 15.73
CA SER A 179 7.00 -2.29 15.21
C SER A 179 6.79 -3.80 15.29
N GLY A 180 5.56 -4.23 15.52
CA GLY A 180 5.25 -5.64 15.73
C GLY A 180 5.56 -6.51 14.51
N GLY A 181 6.13 -7.70 14.77
CA GLY A 181 6.46 -8.70 13.74
C GLY A 181 7.87 -8.61 13.16
N PHE A 182 8.56 -7.48 13.31
CA PHE A 182 9.96 -7.32 12.87
C PHE A 182 10.93 -7.83 13.93
N GLU A 183 12.01 -8.47 13.51
CA GLU A 183 13.12 -8.85 14.41
C GLU A 183 13.83 -7.60 14.94
N THR A 184 14.06 -6.62 14.07
CA THR A 184 14.67 -5.33 14.38
C THR A 184 14.07 -4.26 13.48
N VAL A 185 13.95 -3.03 13.98
CA VAL A 185 13.61 -1.86 13.17
C VAL A 185 14.73 -0.84 13.30
N LYS A 186 15.22 -0.36 12.15
CA LYS A 186 16.24 0.68 12.01
C LYS A 186 15.64 1.92 11.34
N ARG A 187 16.35 3.03 11.39
CA ARG A 187 16.03 4.18 10.56
C ARG A 187 16.40 3.89 9.09
N LEU A 188 15.67 4.50 8.16
CA LEU A 188 15.95 4.31 6.73
C LEU A 188 17.34 4.84 6.33
N ASP A 189 17.78 5.93 6.96
CA ASP A 189 19.11 6.50 6.74
C ASP A 189 20.27 5.65 7.34
N GLU A 190 19.95 4.60 8.09
CA GLU A 190 20.92 3.60 8.57
C GLU A 190 21.07 2.42 7.60
N LEU A 191 20.22 2.32 6.55
CA LEU A 191 20.34 1.29 5.53
C LEU A 191 21.59 1.54 4.69
N GLN A 192 22.49 0.56 4.64
CA GLN A 192 23.80 0.70 4.00
C GLN A 192 24.27 -0.59 3.35
N ALA A 193 25.30 -0.50 2.50
CA ALA A 193 25.89 -1.65 1.82
C ALA A 193 26.34 -2.78 2.77
N GLY A 194 26.66 -2.45 4.02
CA GLY A 194 27.03 -3.42 5.06
C GLY A 194 25.90 -4.35 5.51
N ASP A 195 24.65 -4.01 5.28
CA ASP A 195 23.49 -4.85 5.61
C ASP A 195 23.39 -6.10 4.71
N ARG A 196 23.91 -6.02 3.48
CA ARG A 196 24.08 -7.15 2.54
C ARG A 196 22.78 -7.95 2.36
N LEU A 197 21.68 -7.26 2.08
CA LEU A 197 20.38 -7.87 1.96
C LEU A 197 20.27 -8.78 0.74
N ASP A 198 19.59 -9.90 0.91
CA ASP A 198 19.27 -10.85 -0.16
C ASP A 198 17.88 -10.58 -0.75
N VAL A 199 16.99 -9.98 0.05
CA VAL A 199 15.65 -9.55 -0.36
C VAL A 199 15.35 -8.19 0.25
N LEU A 200 14.83 -7.26 -0.55
CA LEU A 200 14.36 -5.95 -0.10
C LEU A 200 12.95 -5.69 -0.62
N VAL A 201 12.01 -5.49 0.29
CA VAL A 201 10.63 -5.12 -0.04
C VAL A 201 10.39 -3.66 0.33
N ALA A 202 9.88 -2.86 -0.60
CA ALA A 202 9.48 -1.48 -0.37
C ALA A 202 7.95 -1.37 -0.28
N ALA A 203 7.46 -0.82 0.85
CA ALA A 203 6.06 -0.55 1.16
C ALA A 203 5.87 0.90 1.65
N LEU A 204 6.56 1.84 1.00
CA LEU A 204 6.50 3.26 1.35
C LEU A 204 5.26 3.92 0.75
N PRO A 205 4.58 4.80 1.51
CA PRO A 205 3.63 5.73 0.94
C PRO A 205 4.36 6.78 0.10
N PHE A 206 3.65 7.43 -0.82
CA PHE A 206 4.17 8.60 -1.51
C PHE A 206 4.02 9.84 -0.62
N THR A 207 5.11 10.58 -0.49
CA THR A 207 5.20 11.93 0.09
C THR A 207 6.32 12.67 -0.62
N GLU A 208 6.44 13.98 -0.46
CA GLU A 208 7.59 14.72 -0.99
C GLU A 208 8.93 14.17 -0.47
N GLU A 209 8.97 13.71 0.79
CA GLU A 209 10.17 13.14 1.41
C GLU A 209 10.52 11.75 0.84
N THR A 210 9.53 11.02 0.31
CA THR A 210 9.72 9.66 -0.22
C THR A 210 9.81 9.63 -1.75
N ASP A 211 9.67 10.75 -2.44
CA ASP A 211 9.86 10.83 -3.90
C ASP A 211 11.29 10.44 -4.25
N GLY A 212 11.45 9.38 -5.04
CA GLY A 212 12.76 8.83 -5.42
C GLY A 212 13.62 8.31 -4.25
N ALA A 213 13.04 8.08 -3.07
CA ALA A 213 13.81 7.62 -1.90
C ALA A 213 14.42 6.23 -2.07
N LEU A 214 13.88 5.40 -2.96
CA LEU A 214 14.47 4.11 -3.34
C LEU A 214 15.53 4.35 -4.42
N ASN A 215 16.68 4.77 -3.99
CA ASN A 215 17.76 5.32 -4.79
C ASN A 215 19.02 4.42 -4.78
N THR A 216 20.13 4.94 -5.28
CA THR A 216 21.41 4.22 -5.37
C THR A 216 21.92 3.73 -4.00
N GLU A 217 21.75 4.51 -2.94
CA GLU A 217 22.20 4.13 -1.59
C GLU A 217 21.37 2.94 -1.06
N VAL A 218 20.06 2.94 -1.32
CA VAL A 218 19.18 1.83 -0.97
C VAL A 218 19.58 0.55 -1.73
N PHE A 219 19.83 0.65 -3.02
CA PHE A 219 20.24 -0.52 -3.82
C PHE A 219 21.64 -1.02 -3.48
N ALA A 220 22.52 -0.17 -2.97
CA ALA A 220 23.84 -0.60 -2.49
C ALA A 220 23.75 -1.60 -1.32
N ALA A 221 22.64 -1.64 -0.58
CA ALA A 221 22.42 -2.62 0.47
C ALA A 221 22.13 -4.03 -0.06
N LEU A 222 21.77 -4.18 -1.34
CA LEU A 222 21.54 -5.47 -1.99
C LEU A 222 22.85 -6.03 -2.58
N GLN A 223 23.01 -7.35 -2.52
CA GLN A 223 24.16 -8.05 -3.10
C GLN A 223 23.70 -9.17 -4.04
N GLY A 224 23.22 -8.79 -5.22
CA GLY A 224 22.61 -9.73 -6.15
C GLY A 224 21.23 -10.19 -5.66
N GLY A 225 20.57 -9.36 -4.83
CA GLY A 225 19.31 -9.70 -4.19
C GLY A 225 18.07 -9.40 -5.04
N LEU A 226 16.91 -9.80 -4.52
CA LEU A 226 15.59 -9.50 -5.05
C LEU A 226 15.10 -8.16 -4.49
N PHE A 227 14.61 -7.28 -5.37
CA PHE A 227 13.90 -6.07 -4.99
C PHE A 227 12.41 -6.19 -5.34
N ILE A 228 11.51 -5.84 -4.41
CA ILE A 228 10.05 -5.85 -4.62
C ILE A 228 9.50 -4.48 -4.22
N ASN A 229 8.76 -3.81 -5.12
CA ASN A 229 8.06 -2.57 -4.78
C ASN A 229 6.54 -2.78 -4.84
N VAL A 230 5.91 -2.68 -3.66
CA VAL A 230 4.46 -2.76 -3.44
C VAL A 230 3.89 -1.50 -2.77
N GLY A 231 4.70 -0.45 -2.67
CA GLY A 231 4.32 0.83 -2.08
C GLY A 231 3.70 1.79 -3.08
N ARG A 232 4.52 2.74 -3.57
CA ARG A 232 4.16 3.67 -4.65
C ARG A 232 5.29 3.77 -5.65
N GLY A 233 4.94 3.85 -6.93
CA GLY A 233 5.93 3.92 -8.00
C GLY A 233 6.81 5.16 -7.96
N ALA A 234 6.26 6.31 -7.57
CA ALA A 234 7.02 7.54 -7.44
C ALA A 234 8.11 7.50 -6.35
N THR A 235 8.06 6.54 -5.41
CA THR A 235 9.14 6.34 -4.44
C THR A 235 10.42 5.77 -5.05
N LEU A 236 10.34 5.23 -6.27
CA LEU A 236 11.45 4.60 -6.98
C LEU A 236 12.20 5.61 -7.88
N ASP A 237 13.52 5.71 -7.70
CA ASP A 237 14.43 6.25 -8.72
C ASP A 237 14.71 5.14 -9.76
N GLU A 238 13.98 5.17 -10.87
CA GLU A 238 14.14 4.17 -11.93
C GLU A 238 15.52 4.16 -12.57
N ALA A 239 16.19 5.31 -12.62
CA ALA A 239 17.55 5.38 -13.16
C ALA A 239 18.54 4.70 -12.20
N ALA A 240 18.33 4.83 -10.89
CA ALA A 240 19.12 4.11 -9.89
C ALA A 240 18.87 2.58 -9.95
N LEU A 241 17.60 2.17 -10.11
CA LEU A 241 17.26 0.75 -10.30
C LEU A 241 17.95 0.18 -11.53
N ARG A 242 17.90 0.90 -12.66
CA ARG A 242 18.56 0.46 -13.90
C ARG A 242 20.05 0.23 -13.70
N ARG A 243 20.75 1.18 -13.09
CA ARG A 243 22.17 1.05 -12.76
C ARG A 243 22.44 -0.14 -11.82
N ALA A 244 21.57 -0.37 -10.84
CA ALA A 244 21.70 -1.46 -9.88
C ALA A 244 21.51 -2.84 -10.53
N LEU A 245 20.60 -2.96 -11.51
CA LEU A 245 20.41 -4.17 -12.33
C LEU A 245 21.66 -4.40 -13.21
N GLU A 246 22.15 -3.39 -13.93
CA GLU A 246 23.34 -3.45 -14.77
C GLU A 246 24.60 -3.79 -13.95
N ALA A 247 24.72 -3.31 -12.72
CA ALA A 247 25.82 -3.61 -11.80
C ALA A 247 25.68 -4.96 -11.08
N GLY A 248 24.56 -5.65 -11.23
CA GLY A 248 24.27 -6.91 -10.53
C GLY A 248 24.02 -6.76 -9.01
N GLN A 249 23.81 -5.56 -8.50
CA GLN A 249 23.38 -5.32 -7.12
C GLN A 249 21.96 -5.84 -6.91
N VAL A 250 21.07 -5.61 -7.88
CA VAL A 250 19.74 -6.19 -7.97
C VAL A 250 19.79 -7.28 -9.03
N SER A 251 19.52 -8.53 -8.67
CA SER A 251 19.48 -9.64 -9.62
C SER A 251 18.11 -9.77 -10.29
N HIS A 252 17.05 -9.33 -9.60
CA HIS A 252 15.70 -9.29 -10.12
C HIS A 252 14.86 -8.23 -9.39
N ALA A 253 14.02 -7.51 -10.12
CA ALA A 253 13.07 -6.56 -9.57
C ALA A 253 11.63 -6.98 -9.87
N VAL A 254 10.76 -6.94 -8.88
CA VAL A 254 9.30 -7.14 -9.01
C VAL A 254 8.62 -5.81 -8.69
N LEU A 255 7.97 -5.24 -9.69
CA LEU A 255 7.36 -3.93 -9.59
C LEU A 255 5.86 -4.05 -9.81
N ASP A 256 5.08 -3.76 -8.77
CA ASP A 256 3.62 -3.76 -8.84
C ASP A 256 3.07 -2.34 -9.06
N VAL A 257 3.91 -1.32 -8.83
CA VAL A 257 3.52 0.09 -8.87
C VAL A 257 4.51 0.91 -9.69
N PHE A 258 4.00 1.96 -10.37
CA PHE A 258 4.77 2.80 -11.28
C PHE A 258 4.47 4.27 -11.01
N ARG A 259 5.39 5.17 -11.40
CA ARG A 259 5.20 6.62 -11.25
C ARG A 259 3.95 7.10 -11.99
N ASP A 260 3.80 6.62 -13.22
CA ASP A 260 2.65 6.87 -14.07
C ASP A 260 1.95 5.53 -14.36
N GLU A 261 0.68 5.43 -14.00
CA GLU A 261 -0.15 4.25 -14.18
C GLU A 261 -1.38 4.59 -15.03
N PRO A 262 -1.67 3.79 -16.08
CA PRO A 262 -0.98 2.57 -16.52
C PRO A 262 0.42 2.84 -17.10
N LEU A 263 1.38 1.93 -16.83
CA LEU A 263 2.72 2.03 -17.40
C LEU A 263 2.67 2.09 -18.93
N GLU A 264 3.31 3.11 -19.52
CA GLU A 264 3.29 3.38 -20.94
C GLU A 264 3.81 2.19 -21.77
N LYS A 265 3.16 1.93 -22.90
CA LYS A 265 3.61 0.91 -23.86
C LYS A 265 4.97 1.30 -24.42
N GLY A 266 5.92 0.35 -24.40
CA GLY A 266 7.28 0.58 -24.90
C GLY A 266 8.26 1.06 -23.82
N HIS A 267 7.79 1.33 -22.60
CA HIS A 267 8.67 1.63 -21.48
C HIS A 267 9.74 0.55 -21.33
N TRP A 268 10.96 0.93 -20.94
CA TRP A 268 12.12 0.03 -20.89
C TRP A 268 11.92 -1.18 -19.95
N LEU A 269 11.18 -0.99 -18.87
CA LEU A 269 10.87 -2.05 -17.89
C LEU A 269 10.18 -3.26 -18.54
N TRP A 270 9.31 -3.06 -19.55
CA TRP A 270 8.59 -4.15 -20.21
C TRP A 270 9.50 -5.18 -20.90
N LYS A 271 10.70 -4.76 -21.29
CA LYS A 271 11.64 -5.59 -22.07
C LYS A 271 12.85 -6.02 -21.28
N HIS A 272 12.93 -5.68 -20.01
CA HIS A 272 14.08 -6.00 -19.18
C HIS A 272 13.92 -7.39 -18.55
N ASP A 273 14.79 -8.33 -18.90
CA ASP A 273 14.70 -9.75 -18.49
C ASP A 273 14.72 -9.96 -16.97
N GLN A 274 15.34 -9.03 -16.24
CA GLN A 274 15.44 -9.07 -14.78
C GLN A 274 14.31 -8.29 -14.08
N VAL A 275 13.25 -7.91 -14.81
CA VAL A 275 12.11 -7.19 -14.22
C VAL A 275 10.82 -7.97 -14.44
N THR A 276 10.06 -8.14 -13.38
CA THR A 276 8.67 -8.60 -13.43
C THR A 276 7.75 -7.42 -13.12
N ILE A 277 6.77 -7.22 -14.00
CA ILE A 277 5.75 -6.18 -13.88
C ILE A 277 4.43 -6.82 -13.53
N THR A 278 3.73 -6.26 -12.54
CA THR A 278 2.33 -6.55 -12.28
C THR A 278 1.52 -5.25 -12.23
N PRO A 279 0.25 -5.25 -12.69
CA PRO A 279 -0.50 -4.02 -12.91
C PRO A 279 -1.26 -3.57 -11.64
N HIS A 280 -0.53 -3.24 -10.56
CA HIS A 280 -1.06 -2.74 -9.28
C HIS A 280 -2.12 -3.69 -8.67
N VAL A 281 -1.73 -4.95 -8.52
CA VAL A 281 -2.63 -6.04 -8.07
C VAL A 281 -2.15 -6.78 -6.83
N SER A 282 -1.04 -6.36 -6.22
CA SER A 282 -0.49 -6.99 -5.01
C SER A 282 -1.46 -6.94 -3.81
N GLY A 283 -2.34 -5.92 -3.79
CA GLY A 283 -3.40 -5.80 -2.79
C GLY A 283 -4.62 -5.11 -3.39
N LEU A 284 -5.77 -5.77 -3.33
CA LEU A 284 -7.04 -5.25 -3.82
C LEU A 284 -8.02 -5.06 -2.67
N THR A 285 -8.71 -3.92 -2.63
CA THR A 285 -9.80 -3.73 -1.67
C THR A 285 -10.90 -4.74 -1.96
N LEU A 286 -11.17 -5.62 -1.02
CA LEU A 286 -12.32 -6.53 -1.10
C LEU A 286 -13.60 -5.75 -0.83
N ASP A 287 -14.70 -6.12 -1.51
CA ASP A 287 -16.00 -5.43 -1.36
C ASP A 287 -16.48 -5.49 0.09
N GLU A 288 -16.31 -6.65 0.73
CA GLU A 288 -16.65 -6.88 2.13
C GLU A 288 -15.83 -5.98 3.07
N ASP A 289 -14.50 -5.90 2.88
CA ASP A 289 -13.63 -5.10 3.74
C ASP A 289 -14.03 -3.60 3.71
N GLY A 290 -14.38 -3.08 2.52
CA GLY A 290 -14.84 -1.71 2.36
C GLY A 290 -16.16 -1.43 3.04
N ALA A 291 -17.15 -2.31 2.85
CA ALA A 291 -18.47 -2.17 3.43
C ALA A 291 -18.45 -2.32 4.95
N TYR A 292 -17.77 -3.33 5.48
CA TYR A 292 -17.69 -3.56 6.92
C TYR A 292 -16.93 -2.47 7.65
N ARG A 293 -15.80 -1.99 7.09
CA ARG A 293 -15.03 -0.92 7.75
C ARG A 293 -15.83 0.37 7.85
N LEU A 294 -16.51 0.78 6.80
CA LEU A 294 -17.34 1.99 6.84
C LEU A 294 -18.51 1.82 7.82
N ALA A 295 -19.16 0.65 7.81
CA ALA A 295 -20.25 0.35 8.73
C ALA A 295 -19.81 0.37 10.21
N GLU A 296 -18.65 -0.24 10.52
CA GLU A 296 -18.05 -0.20 11.87
C GLU A 296 -17.79 1.23 12.35
N LEU A 297 -17.22 2.07 11.46
CA LEU A 297 -16.96 3.46 11.78
C LEU A 297 -18.25 4.26 12.02
N LEU A 298 -19.30 3.99 11.23
CA LEU A 298 -20.62 4.62 11.41
C LEU A 298 -21.30 4.20 12.72
N ASP A 299 -21.19 2.93 13.12
CA ASP A 299 -21.70 2.48 14.42
C ASP A 299 -21.01 3.22 15.58
N GLY A 300 -19.69 3.38 15.51
CA GLY A 300 -18.93 4.17 16.48
C GLY A 300 -19.45 5.60 16.57
N VAL A 301 -19.59 6.28 15.42
CA VAL A 301 -20.09 7.66 15.36
C VAL A 301 -21.51 7.79 15.92
N LEU A 302 -22.40 6.84 15.62
CA LEU A 302 -23.76 6.82 16.18
C LEU A 302 -23.78 6.55 17.69
N ALA A 303 -22.78 5.83 18.20
CA ALA A 303 -22.58 5.63 19.64
C ALA A 303 -21.90 6.83 20.34
N GLY A 304 -21.44 7.83 19.58
CA GLY A 304 -20.71 8.99 20.10
C GLY A 304 -19.18 8.85 20.07
N ASP A 305 -18.68 7.74 19.52
CA ASP A 305 -17.25 7.45 19.42
C ASP A 305 -16.72 7.81 18.02
N TRP A 306 -16.11 8.97 17.90
CA TRP A 306 -15.51 9.41 16.65
C TRP A 306 -14.22 8.64 16.38
N PRO A 307 -14.02 8.16 15.13
CA PRO A 307 -12.77 7.50 14.77
C PRO A 307 -11.60 8.49 14.87
N ALA A 308 -10.47 8.00 15.36
CA ALA A 308 -9.23 8.72 15.19
C ALA A 308 -8.88 8.84 13.71
N PRO A 309 -8.26 9.95 13.27
CA PRO A 309 -7.79 10.06 11.89
C PRO A 309 -6.81 8.93 11.57
N ASP A 310 -7.12 8.11 10.56
CA ASP A 310 -6.20 7.09 10.04
C ASP A 310 -5.11 7.70 9.14
N VAL A 311 -5.30 8.99 8.79
CA VAL A 311 -4.48 9.71 7.83
C VAL A 311 -4.11 11.08 8.39
N ASP A 312 -2.83 11.36 8.42
CA ASP A 312 -2.32 12.73 8.62
C ASP A 312 -2.18 13.40 7.23
N VAL A 313 -3.18 14.21 6.86
CA VAL A 313 -3.22 14.88 5.55
C VAL A 313 -1.98 15.74 5.30
N ARG A 314 -1.38 16.34 6.35
CA ARG A 314 -0.16 17.15 6.21
C ARG A 314 1.07 16.30 5.91
N ARG A 315 1.05 15.04 6.32
CA ARG A 315 2.12 14.07 6.05
C ARG A 315 1.87 13.25 4.79
N GLY A 316 0.64 13.27 4.25
CA GLY A 316 0.26 12.55 3.04
C GLY A 316 -0.06 11.05 3.26
N TYR A 317 -0.14 10.55 4.51
CA TYR A 317 -0.41 9.13 4.76
C TYR A 317 -1.00 8.84 6.15
#